data_43c0c084edd517639d4104d0d06c1a49
#
_entry.id   43c0c084edd517639d4104d0d06c1a49
#
_cell.length_a   1.000
_cell.length_b   1.000
_cell.length_c   1.000
_cell.angle_alpha   90.00
_cell.angle_beta   90.00
_cell.angle_gamma   90.00
#
_symmetry.space_group_name_H-M   'P 1'
#
loop_
_entity.id
_entity.type
_entity.pdbx_description
1 polymer ?
#
loop_
_entity_poly.entity_id
_entity_poly.type
_entity_poly.pdbx_seq_one_letter_code
_entity_poly.pdbx_strand_id
1 'polypeptide(L)'
;MHTVRDMADALGERPVVFTTMNVPAPAAGRPALLTLDEATTLFHEFGHALHGLLARGEYASLTGTNVPRDVVEFPSQVNEVWLREPSLLAAYARHVESGEPLPAGTLERLEAADLWGEGHRTVEYLGAALVDWAWHSLTEETVDAATADPAAFERRVLTEAGIDPDLVPPRYGTGYFKHIFGGGYAAGYYSYVWAEVLDADAVEWFREHGGMTRENGRRFADELLSRGDTRDLLESYRAFRGRDAELEPLLRRRGLADAAA
;
A
#
# COMPACT_ATOMS: atom_id res chain seq x y z
N MET A 1 -8.43 -7.88 3.09
CA MET A 1 -9.90 -7.63 3.15
C MET A 1 -10.61 -8.41 2.06
N HIS A 2 -11.87 -8.77 2.28
CA HIS A 2 -12.70 -9.43 1.27
C HIS A 2 -14.08 -8.76 1.22
N THR A 3 -14.58 -8.54 0.01
CA THR A 3 -15.94 -8.06 -0.20
C THR A 3 -16.89 -9.25 -0.33
N VAL A 4 -17.93 -9.27 0.48
CA VAL A 4 -19.03 -10.26 0.38
C VAL A 4 -20.12 -9.73 -0.54
N ARG A 5 -20.36 -8.41 -0.47
CA ARG A 5 -21.31 -7.71 -1.32
C ARG A 5 -20.83 -6.28 -1.53
N ASP A 6 -20.79 -5.87 -2.78
CA ASP A 6 -20.47 -4.51 -3.17
C ASP A 6 -21.68 -3.56 -2.99
N MET A 7 -21.40 -2.28 -3.00
CA MET A 7 -22.43 -1.25 -3.06
C MET A 7 -23.08 -1.24 -4.45
N ALA A 8 -24.42 -1.24 -4.50
CA ALA A 8 -25.19 -1.17 -5.75
C ALA A 8 -26.52 -0.47 -5.49
N ASP A 9 -26.57 0.86 -5.68
CA ASP A 9 -27.81 1.64 -5.47
C ASP A 9 -28.95 1.20 -6.42
N ALA A 10 -28.63 0.80 -7.64
CA ALA A 10 -29.60 0.27 -8.60
C ALA A 10 -30.35 -0.97 -8.10
N LEU A 11 -29.73 -1.73 -7.19
CA LEU A 11 -30.31 -2.94 -6.58
C LEU A 11 -30.76 -2.71 -5.12
N GLY A 12 -30.53 -1.53 -4.57
CA GLY A 12 -30.79 -1.23 -3.15
C GLY A 12 -29.83 -1.97 -2.20
N GLU A 13 -28.69 -2.44 -2.71
CA GLU A 13 -27.70 -3.20 -1.93
C GLU A 13 -26.73 -2.28 -1.19
N ARG A 14 -26.35 -2.72 0.01
CA ARG A 14 -25.34 -2.06 0.84
C ARG A 14 -24.09 -2.94 0.92
N PRO A 15 -22.89 -2.33 1.01
CA PRO A 15 -21.66 -3.09 1.04
C PRO A 15 -21.55 -3.93 2.31
N VAL A 16 -20.98 -5.13 2.15
CA VAL A 16 -20.60 -6.02 3.25
C VAL A 16 -19.18 -6.48 3.02
N VAL A 17 -18.29 -6.14 3.92
CA VAL A 17 -16.88 -6.52 3.86
C VAL A 17 -16.47 -7.22 5.15
N PHE A 18 -15.43 -8.04 5.08
CA PHE A 18 -14.74 -8.56 6.26
C PHE A 18 -13.22 -8.52 6.07
N THR A 19 -12.49 -8.44 7.17
CA THR A 19 -11.04 -8.51 7.19
C THR A 19 -10.60 -9.78 7.93
N THR A 20 -9.52 -10.39 7.44
CA THR A 20 -8.88 -11.53 8.11
C THR A 20 -7.38 -11.28 8.13
N MET A 21 -6.74 -11.72 9.20
CA MET A 21 -5.29 -11.62 9.37
C MET A 21 -4.74 -12.94 9.89
N ASN A 22 -3.49 -13.23 9.53
CA ASN A 22 -2.74 -14.36 10.06
C ASN A 22 -1.95 -13.91 11.30
N VAL A 23 -2.63 -13.82 12.44
CA VAL A 23 -2.00 -13.50 13.72
C VAL A 23 -1.77 -14.80 14.50
N PRO A 24 -0.53 -15.08 14.97
CA PRO A 24 -0.27 -16.27 15.77
C PRO A 24 -1.12 -16.30 17.03
N ALA A 25 -1.68 -17.47 17.36
CA ALA A 25 -2.41 -17.62 18.60
C ALA A 25 -1.47 -17.41 19.80
N PRO A 26 -1.87 -16.61 20.81
CA PRO A 26 -1.05 -16.42 22.00
C PRO A 26 -0.97 -17.70 22.83
N ALA A 27 0.06 -17.80 23.66
CA ALA A 27 0.11 -18.87 24.67
C ALA A 27 -1.09 -18.78 25.62
N ALA A 28 -1.53 -19.91 26.16
CA ALA A 28 -2.69 -19.96 27.04
C ALA A 28 -2.57 -18.96 28.22
N GLY A 29 -3.59 -18.15 28.41
CA GLY A 29 -3.65 -17.13 29.47
C GLY A 29 -2.82 -15.86 29.17
N ARG A 30 -2.25 -15.73 27.98
CA ARG A 30 -1.52 -14.52 27.57
C ARG A 30 -2.33 -13.71 26.56
N PRO A 31 -2.25 -12.36 26.57
CA PRO A 31 -2.88 -11.55 25.54
C PRO A 31 -2.21 -11.77 24.16
N ALA A 32 -2.96 -11.61 23.08
CA ALA A 32 -2.41 -11.53 21.74
C ALA A 32 -1.77 -10.14 21.57
N LEU A 33 -0.45 -10.12 21.37
CA LEU A 33 0.30 -8.89 21.07
C LEU A 33 0.64 -8.90 19.59
N LEU A 34 0.38 -7.79 18.92
CA LEU A 34 0.76 -7.59 17.52
C LEU A 34 2.17 -6.98 17.47
N THR A 35 2.96 -7.41 16.50
CA THR A 35 4.13 -6.64 16.06
C THR A 35 3.69 -5.34 15.40
N LEU A 36 4.62 -4.41 15.20
CA LEU A 36 4.30 -3.17 14.48
C LEU A 36 3.86 -3.45 13.04
N ASP A 37 4.48 -4.42 12.39
CA ASP A 37 4.13 -4.86 11.04
C ASP A 37 2.71 -5.45 10.97
N GLU A 38 2.34 -6.31 11.91
CA GLU A 38 0.97 -6.84 12.01
C GLU A 38 -0.04 -5.73 12.31
N ALA A 39 0.30 -4.74 13.11
CA ALA A 39 -0.56 -3.59 13.36
C ALA A 39 -0.69 -2.72 12.10
N THR A 40 0.38 -2.51 11.35
CA THR A 40 0.35 -1.84 10.04
C THR A 40 -0.56 -2.58 9.06
N THR A 41 -0.43 -3.91 8.98
CA THR A 41 -1.32 -4.75 8.17
C THR A 41 -2.79 -4.61 8.59
N LEU A 42 -3.09 -4.52 9.89
CA LEU A 42 -4.46 -4.29 10.36
C LEU A 42 -5.02 -2.95 9.85
N PHE A 43 -4.23 -1.88 9.91
CA PHE A 43 -4.64 -0.57 9.39
C PHE A 43 -4.78 -0.61 7.86
N HIS A 44 -3.88 -1.28 7.16
CA HIS A 44 -3.97 -1.52 5.71
C HIS A 44 -5.29 -2.19 5.33
N GLU A 45 -5.59 -3.35 5.91
CA GLU A 45 -6.82 -4.09 5.64
C GLU A 45 -8.07 -3.29 5.99
N PHE A 46 -8.00 -2.46 7.04
CA PHE A 46 -9.10 -1.58 7.39
C PHE A 46 -9.25 -0.42 6.39
N GLY A 47 -8.17 0.05 5.77
CA GLY A 47 -8.21 1.00 4.67
C GLY A 47 -8.98 0.47 3.46
N HIS A 48 -8.74 -0.78 3.06
CA HIS A 48 -9.57 -1.46 2.05
C HIS A 48 -11.03 -1.59 2.49
N ALA A 49 -11.27 -1.90 3.77
CA ALA A 49 -12.63 -1.99 4.30
C ALA A 49 -13.36 -0.64 4.21
N LEU A 50 -12.69 0.47 4.54
CA LEU A 50 -13.25 1.81 4.38
C LEU A 50 -13.56 2.14 2.92
N HIS A 51 -12.69 1.75 1.98
CA HIS A 51 -12.94 1.91 0.54
C HIS A 51 -14.22 1.18 0.11
N GLY A 52 -14.43 -0.05 0.57
CA GLY A 52 -15.68 -0.79 0.31
C GLY A 52 -16.91 -0.19 1.01
N LEU A 53 -16.80 0.13 2.31
CA LEU A 53 -17.92 0.58 3.13
C LEU A 53 -18.41 1.99 2.78
N LEU A 54 -17.53 2.87 2.32
CA LEU A 54 -17.84 4.26 1.96
C LEU A 54 -18.18 4.43 0.47
N ALA A 55 -18.12 3.35 -0.31
CA ALA A 55 -18.44 3.35 -1.73
C ALA A 55 -19.86 3.85 -2.01
N ARG A 56 -20.01 4.57 -3.11
CA ARG A 56 -21.31 5.03 -3.66
C ARG A 56 -21.31 4.77 -5.16
N GLY A 57 -22.42 4.29 -5.67
CA GLY A 57 -22.59 4.06 -7.10
C GLY A 57 -23.72 3.11 -7.42
N GLU A 58 -24.20 3.19 -8.65
CA GLU A 58 -25.35 2.42 -9.12
C GLU A 58 -25.01 0.95 -9.38
N TYR A 59 -23.76 0.68 -9.85
CA TYR A 59 -23.33 -0.63 -10.32
C TYR A 59 -22.22 -1.21 -9.45
N ALA A 60 -22.43 -2.40 -8.92
CA ALA A 60 -21.48 -3.12 -8.08
C ALA A 60 -20.08 -3.21 -8.67
N SER A 61 -19.98 -3.44 -9.99
CA SER A 61 -18.70 -3.58 -10.71
C SER A 61 -17.85 -2.31 -10.77
N LEU A 62 -18.40 -1.17 -10.39
CA LEU A 62 -17.72 0.14 -10.41
C LEU A 62 -17.54 0.74 -9.00
N THR A 63 -17.83 -0.03 -7.95
CA THR A 63 -17.81 0.50 -6.58
C THR A 63 -16.78 -0.18 -5.70
N GLY A 64 -16.39 0.51 -4.64
CA GLY A 64 -15.46 0.01 -3.64
C GLY A 64 -14.10 -0.34 -4.25
N THR A 65 -13.62 -1.54 -3.96
CA THR A 65 -12.33 -2.04 -4.42
C THR A 65 -12.32 -2.59 -5.85
N ASN A 66 -13.44 -2.46 -6.59
CA ASN A 66 -13.51 -2.78 -8.02
C ASN A 66 -12.93 -1.62 -8.84
N VAL A 67 -11.65 -1.40 -8.71
CA VAL A 67 -10.83 -0.36 -9.35
C VAL A 67 -9.62 -0.99 -10.02
N PRO A 68 -8.94 -0.30 -10.94
CA PRO A 68 -7.65 -0.75 -11.47
C PRO A 68 -6.64 -1.10 -10.38
N ARG A 69 -5.74 -2.05 -10.65
CA ARG A 69 -4.77 -2.56 -9.66
C ARG A 69 -3.82 -1.49 -9.12
N ASP A 70 -3.47 -0.53 -9.92
CA ASP A 70 -2.61 0.59 -9.53
C ASP A 70 -3.32 1.66 -8.66
N VAL A 71 -4.60 1.45 -8.38
CA VAL A 71 -5.40 2.31 -7.49
C VAL A 71 -5.74 1.64 -6.18
N VAL A 72 -5.93 0.32 -6.19
CA VAL A 72 -6.56 -0.42 -5.08
C VAL A 72 -5.78 -0.29 -3.76
N GLU A 73 -4.45 -0.18 -3.82
CA GLU A 73 -3.58 -0.08 -2.63
C GLU A 73 -3.49 1.35 -2.07
N PHE A 74 -3.85 2.37 -2.84
CA PHE A 74 -3.71 3.77 -2.41
C PHE A 74 -4.51 4.07 -1.12
N PRO A 75 -5.82 3.73 -0.99
CA PRO A 75 -6.56 3.99 0.24
C PRO A 75 -6.05 3.23 1.46
N SER A 76 -5.59 2.00 1.27
CA SER A 76 -5.05 1.17 2.34
C SER A 76 -3.71 1.73 2.86
N GLN A 77 -2.82 2.15 1.97
CA GLN A 77 -1.54 2.75 2.33
C GLN A 77 -1.72 4.12 3.02
N VAL A 78 -2.66 4.95 2.61
CA VAL A 78 -3.02 6.17 3.38
C VAL A 78 -3.43 5.80 4.80
N ASN A 79 -4.21 4.73 4.97
CA ASN A 79 -4.69 4.33 6.29
C ASN A 79 -3.58 3.81 7.21
N GLU A 80 -2.53 3.20 6.67
CA GLU A 80 -1.35 2.76 7.44
C GLU A 80 -0.66 3.91 8.19
N VAL A 81 -0.61 5.09 7.57
CA VAL A 81 0.06 6.26 8.16
C VAL A 81 -0.58 6.68 9.48
N TRP A 82 -1.89 6.51 9.61
CA TRP A 82 -2.62 6.85 10.84
C TRP A 82 -2.25 5.99 12.04
N LEU A 83 -1.67 4.80 11.83
CA LEU A 83 -1.15 3.97 12.91
C LEU A 83 -0.17 4.74 13.81
N ARG A 84 0.62 5.65 13.22
CA ARG A 84 1.65 6.43 13.92
C ARG A 84 1.22 7.85 14.28
N GLU A 85 -0.03 8.21 14.00
CA GLU A 85 -0.54 9.52 14.37
C GLU A 85 -0.54 9.69 15.91
N PRO A 86 0.12 10.73 16.47
CA PRO A 86 0.31 10.86 17.92
C PRO A 86 -0.98 10.77 18.73
N SER A 87 -2.08 11.35 18.23
CA SER A 87 -3.38 11.31 18.88
C SER A 87 -3.98 9.91 18.96
N LEU A 88 -3.80 9.09 17.95
CA LEU A 88 -4.22 7.69 17.94
C LEU A 88 -3.29 6.82 18.78
N LEU A 89 -1.97 6.99 18.66
CA LEU A 89 -1.01 6.27 19.50
C LEU A 89 -1.32 6.46 21.00
N ALA A 90 -1.63 7.68 21.42
CA ALA A 90 -1.99 7.96 22.82
C ALA A 90 -3.23 7.19 23.28
N ALA A 91 -4.13 6.84 22.36
CA ALA A 91 -5.36 6.11 22.67
C ALA A 91 -5.12 4.60 22.82
N TYR A 92 -4.34 3.97 21.92
CA TYR A 92 -4.22 2.51 21.89
C TYR A 92 -2.85 1.96 22.32
N ALA A 93 -1.74 2.71 22.14
CA ALA A 93 -0.39 2.24 22.43
C ALA A 93 -0.08 2.30 23.93
N ARG A 94 -0.59 1.32 24.68
CA ARG A 94 -0.44 1.20 26.11
C ARG A 94 0.16 -0.13 26.52
N HIS A 95 0.98 -0.11 27.56
CA HIS A 95 1.55 -1.33 28.12
C HIS A 95 0.44 -2.26 28.61
N VAL A 96 0.48 -3.52 28.17
CA VAL A 96 -0.62 -4.48 28.34
C VAL A 96 -0.95 -4.79 29.81
N GLU A 97 0.01 -4.71 30.72
CA GLU A 97 -0.17 -4.99 32.15
C GLU A 97 -0.35 -3.72 32.98
N SER A 98 0.49 -2.69 32.75
CA SER A 98 0.45 -1.46 33.58
C SER A 98 -0.51 -0.39 33.05
N GLY A 99 -0.91 -0.46 31.77
CA GLY A 99 -1.72 0.56 31.09
C GLY A 99 -0.95 1.87 30.81
N GLU A 100 0.35 1.93 31.11
CA GLU A 100 1.17 3.09 30.85
C GLU A 100 1.26 3.40 29.34
N PRO A 101 1.27 4.69 28.95
CA PRO A 101 1.40 5.07 27.55
C PRO A 101 2.78 4.71 26.99
N LEU A 102 2.89 4.68 25.66
CA LEU A 102 4.17 4.52 24.97
C LEU A 102 5.17 5.57 25.48
N PRO A 103 6.42 5.19 25.85
CA PRO A 103 7.41 6.12 26.33
C PRO A 103 7.71 7.25 25.34
N ALA A 104 7.86 8.47 25.83
CA ALA A 104 8.23 9.61 24.99
C ALA A 104 9.51 9.34 24.18
N GLY A 105 9.57 9.86 22.96
CA GLY A 105 10.70 9.68 22.04
C GLY A 105 10.77 8.28 21.40
N THR A 106 9.78 7.39 21.65
CA THR A 106 9.78 6.06 21.00
C THR A 106 9.39 6.16 19.53
N LEU A 107 8.42 7.02 19.19
CA LEU A 107 8.00 7.23 17.81
C LEU A 107 9.16 7.79 16.97
N GLU A 108 9.83 8.82 17.45
CA GLU A 108 10.96 9.45 16.76
C GLU A 108 12.11 8.47 16.52
N ARG A 109 12.36 7.55 17.47
CA ARG A 109 13.36 6.47 17.28
C ARG A 109 12.93 5.45 16.25
N LEU A 110 11.64 5.12 16.17
CA LEU A 110 11.11 4.21 15.16
C LEU A 110 11.21 4.85 13.77
N GLU A 111 10.81 6.10 13.62
CA GLU A 111 10.91 6.84 12.37
C GLU A 111 12.35 6.96 11.87
N ALA A 112 13.30 7.25 12.78
CA ALA A 112 14.71 7.27 12.44
C ALA A 112 15.26 5.89 12.03
N ALA A 113 14.77 4.82 12.66
CA ALA A 113 15.16 3.45 12.32
C ALA A 113 14.61 3.01 10.97
N ASP A 114 13.44 3.47 10.57
CA ASP A 114 12.81 3.14 9.29
C ASP A 114 13.64 3.64 8.08
N LEU A 115 14.38 4.71 8.25
CA LEU A 115 15.26 5.24 7.19
C LEU A 115 16.50 4.37 6.96
N TRP A 116 16.87 3.55 7.95
CA TRP A 116 18.02 2.67 7.81
C TRP A 116 17.72 1.54 6.81
N GLY A 117 18.57 1.40 5.79
CA GLY A 117 18.41 0.39 4.75
C GLY A 117 17.33 0.69 3.71
N GLU A 118 16.75 1.91 3.68
CA GLU A 118 15.67 2.27 2.76
C GLU A 118 16.09 2.16 1.29
N GLY A 119 17.33 2.52 0.95
CA GLY A 119 17.87 2.30 -0.39
C GLY A 119 17.83 0.83 -0.81
N HIS A 120 18.21 -0.08 0.11
CA HIS A 120 18.15 -1.53 -0.14
C HIS A 120 16.70 -1.98 -0.38
N ARG A 121 15.76 -1.62 0.52
CA ARG A 121 14.34 -1.99 0.38
C ARG A 121 13.72 -1.46 -0.91
N THR A 122 14.08 -0.24 -1.29
CA THR A 122 13.61 0.38 -2.54
C THR A 122 14.11 -0.40 -3.76
N VAL A 123 15.40 -0.75 -3.81
CA VAL A 123 15.99 -1.50 -4.92
C VAL A 123 15.47 -2.94 -4.96
N GLU A 124 15.33 -3.61 -3.82
CA GLU A 124 14.73 -4.94 -3.70
C GLU A 124 13.31 -4.98 -4.31
N TYR A 125 12.50 -3.98 -3.98
CA TYR A 125 11.15 -3.85 -4.51
C TYR A 125 11.14 -3.53 -6.02
N LEU A 126 11.92 -2.54 -6.45
CA LEU A 126 12.00 -2.15 -7.86
C LEU A 126 12.54 -3.29 -8.72
N GLY A 127 13.49 -4.07 -8.20
CA GLY A 127 13.98 -5.30 -8.85
C GLY A 127 12.84 -6.27 -9.16
N ALA A 128 11.96 -6.52 -8.20
CA ALA A 128 10.79 -7.38 -8.41
C ALA A 128 9.82 -6.79 -9.46
N ALA A 129 9.58 -5.49 -9.44
CA ALA A 129 8.72 -4.82 -10.44
C ALA A 129 9.31 -4.88 -11.85
N LEU A 130 10.63 -4.75 -11.99
CA LEU A 130 11.33 -4.89 -13.28
C LEU A 130 11.28 -6.32 -13.80
N VAL A 131 11.43 -7.31 -12.93
CA VAL A 131 11.30 -8.73 -13.28
C VAL A 131 9.87 -9.04 -13.73
N ASP A 132 8.85 -8.53 -13.04
CA ASP A 132 7.45 -8.64 -13.45
C ASP A 132 7.24 -8.08 -14.87
N TRP A 133 7.67 -6.84 -15.08
CA TRP A 133 7.55 -6.19 -16.39
C TRP A 133 8.25 -6.98 -17.50
N ALA A 134 9.46 -7.46 -17.24
CA ALA A 134 10.22 -8.24 -18.20
C ALA A 134 9.52 -9.56 -18.58
N TRP A 135 8.96 -10.30 -17.60
CA TRP A 135 8.21 -11.52 -17.85
C TRP A 135 6.98 -11.28 -18.73
N HIS A 136 6.24 -10.21 -18.49
CA HIS A 136 5.00 -9.90 -19.19
C HIS A 136 5.21 -9.08 -20.49
N SER A 137 6.46 -8.76 -20.81
CA SER A 137 6.86 -8.15 -22.09
C SER A 137 7.48 -9.14 -23.07
N LEU A 138 7.53 -10.43 -22.73
CA LEU A 138 8.04 -11.45 -23.62
C LEU A 138 7.15 -11.65 -24.84
N THR A 139 7.78 -11.93 -25.98
CA THR A 139 7.11 -12.28 -27.22
C THR A 139 7.20 -13.79 -27.48
N GLU A 140 6.45 -14.29 -28.49
CA GLU A 140 6.55 -15.67 -28.90
C GLU A 140 7.99 -16.10 -29.29
N GLU A 141 8.82 -15.15 -29.77
CA GLU A 141 10.20 -15.39 -30.15
C GLU A 141 11.16 -15.51 -28.95
N THR A 142 10.82 -14.90 -27.83
CA THR A 142 11.71 -14.77 -26.65
C THR A 142 11.29 -15.63 -25.44
N VAL A 143 10.05 -16.10 -25.40
CA VAL A 143 9.49 -16.81 -24.24
C VAL A 143 10.18 -18.15 -23.99
N ASP A 144 10.51 -18.91 -25.02
CA ASP A 144 11.14 -20.23 -24.89
C ASP A 144 12.53 -20.11 -24.24
N ALA A 145 13.32 -19.11 -24.63
CA ALA A 145 14.64 -18.89 -24.05
C ALA A 145 14.56 -18.44 -22.57
N ALA A 146 13.57 -17.60 -22.23
CA ALA A 146 13.36 -17.14 -20.86
C ALA A 146 12.86 -18.28 -19.96
N THR A 147 11.94 -19.10 -20.44
CA THR A 147 11.36 -20.22 -19.68
C THR A 147 12.30 -21.41 -19.54
N ALA A 148 13.27 -21.57 -20.44
CA ALA A 148 14.29 -22.61 -20.34
C ALA A 148 15.19 -22.45 -19.10
N ASP A 149 15.50 -21.21 -18.70
CA ASP A 149 16.23 -20.90 -17.48
C ASP A 149 15.71 -19.61 -16.84
N PRO A 150 14.64 -19.70 -16.04
CA PRO A 150 14.03 -18.55 -15.39
C PRO A 150 14.98 -17.77 -14.45
N ALA A 151 15.92 -18.45 -13.80
CA ALA A 151 16.88 -17.82 -12.91
C ALA A 151 17.92 -16.99 -13.70
N ALA A 152 18.41 -17.51 -14.82
CA ALA A 152 19.30 -16.75 -15.69
C ALA A 152 18.57 -15.56 -16.34
N PHE A 153 17.30 -15.73 -16.71
CA PHE A 153 16.47 -14.64 -17.22
C PHE A 153 16.34 -13.51 -16.18
N GLU A 154 15.94 -13.83 -14.96
CA GLU A 154 15.80 -12.88 -13.85
C GLU A 154 17.13 -12.13 -13.58
N ARG A 155 18.23 -12.87 -13.45
CA ARG A 155 19.56 -12.28 -13.24
C ARG A 155 19.95 -11.31 -14.36
N ARG A 156 19.68 -11.67 -15.61
CA ARG A 156 19.96 -10.80 -16.76
C ARG A 156 19.16 -9.50 -16.67
N VAL A 157 17.83 -9.58 -16.43
CA VAL A 157 16.95 -8.42 -16.29
C VAL A 157 17.46 -7.44 -15.23
N LEU A 158 17.84 -7.96 -14.06
CA LEU A 158 18.34 -7.14 -12.97
C LEU A 158 19.69 -6.50 -13.32
N THR A 159 20.60 -7.26 -13.90
CA THR A 159 21.93 -6.77 -14.31
C THR A 159 21.83 -5.69 -15.38
N GLU A 160 20.96 -5.85 -16.38
CA GLU A 160 20.69 -4.85 -17.42
C GLU A 160 20.09 -3.56 -16.84
N ALA A 161 19.34 -3.68 -15.75
CA ALA A 161 18.82 -2.53 -14.99
C ALA A 161 19.84 -1.89 -14.04
N GLY A 162 21.08 -2.40 -13.99
CA GLY A 162 22.13 -1.89 -13.10
C GLY A 162 22.03 -2.39 -11.65
N ILE A 163 21.22 -3.42 -11.40
CA ILE A 163 21.06 -4.04 -10.07
C ILE A 163 21.94 -5.28 -10.02
N ASP A 164 22.82 -5.37 -9.01
CA ASP A 164 23.56 -6.58 -8.71
C ASP A 164 22.71 -7.51 -7.83
N PRO A 165 22.18 -8.63 -8.39
CA PRO A 165 21.28 -9.51 -7.66
C PRO A 165 21.97 -10.32 -6.55
N ASP A 166 23.31 -10.35 -6.49
CA ASP A 166 24.04 -10.96 -5.40
C ASP A 166 24.15 -10.02 -4.18
N LEU A 167 24.04 -8.71 -4.39
CA LEU A 167 23.99 -7.70 -3.33
C LEU A 167 22.57 -7.36 -2.91
N VAL A 168 21.66 -7.19 -3.88
CA VAL A 168 20.26 -6.87 -3.64
C VAL A 168 19.39 -7.80 -4.49
N PRO A 169 19.06 -9.00 -3.99
CA PRO A 169 18.13 -9.89 -4.67
C PRO A 169 16.74 -9.24 -4.75
N PRO A 170 15.94 -9.56 -5.78
CA PRO A 170 14.58 -9.03 -5.87
C PRO A 170 13.72 -9.60 -4.73
N ARG A 171 12.73 -8.82 -4.28
CA ARG A 171 11.81 -9.22 -3.19
C ARG A 171 11.16 -10.58 -3.41
N TYR A 172 10.91 -10.95 -4.65
CA TYR A 172 10.41 -12.25 -5.06
C TYR A 172 11.21 -12.78 -6.23
N GLY A 173 11.73 -13.99 -6.08
CA GLY A 173 12.27 -14.74 -7.22
C GLY A 173 11.15 -15.35 -8.06
N THR A 174 11.37 -15.47 -9.34
CA THR A 174 10.40 -15.94 -10.35
C THR A 174 9.65 -17.21 -9.94
N GLY A 175 10.33 -18.18 -9.33
CA GLY A 175 9.76 -19.49 -8.97
C GLY A 175 8.68 -19.46 -7.87
N TYR A 176 8.54 -18.36 -7.14
CA TYR A 176 7.52 -18.20 -6.08
C TYR A 176 6.78 -16.85 -6.13
N PHE A 177 6.89 -16.12 -7.23
CA PHE A 177 6.26 -14.82 -7.42
C PHE A 177 4.77 -14.95 -7.77
N LYS A 178 4.00 -15.47 -6.81
CA LYS A 178 2.55 -15.72 -6.99
C LYS A 178 1.77 -14.48 -7.41
N HIS A 179 2.15 -13.29 -6.94
CA HIS A 179 1.46 -12.04 -7.27
C HIS A 179 1.25 -11.88 -8.77
N ILE A 180 2.30 -12.10 -9.56
CA ILE A 180 2.30 -11.84 -10.99
C ILE A 180 1.85 -13.04 -11.84
N PHE A 181 1.98 -14.28 -11.34
CA PHE A 181 1.59 -15.48 -12.08
C PHE A 181 0.23 -16.07 -11.69
N GLY A 182 -0.38 -15.61 -10.60
CA GLY A 182 -1.67 -16.14 -10.13
C GLY A 182 -2.45 -15.20 -9.22
N GLY A 183 -1.85 -14.06 -8.84
CA GLY A 183 -2.43 -13.09 -7.91
C GLY A 183 -3.14 -11.90 -8.56
N GLY A 184 -3.14 -11.82 -9.91
CA GLY A 184 -3.79 -10.72 -10.64
C GLY A 184 -2.94 -9.45 -10.76
N TYR A 185 -1.62 -9.53 -10.52
CA TYR A 185 -0.67 -8.43 -10.67
C TYR A 185 0.29 -8.61 -11.87
N ALA A 186 -0.11 -9.34 -12.90
CA ALA A 186 0.68 -9.50 -14.13
C ALA A 186 0.96 -8.12 -14.75
N ALA A 187 2.23 -7.80 -14.99
CA ALA A 187 2.72 -6.47 -15.39
C ALA A 187 2.23 -5.32 -14.47
N GLY A 188 1.83 -5.64 -13.24
CA GLY A 188 1.17 -4.74 -12.31
C GLY A 188 1.82 -4.65 -10.94
N TYR A 189 2.97 -5.28 -10.70
CA TYR A 189 3.62 -5.22 -9.39
C TYR A 189 4.14 -3.82 -9.04
N TYR A 190 4.39 -2.97 -10.01
CA TYR A 190 4.73 -1.55 -9.84
C TYR A 190 3.64 -0.77 -9.07
N SER A 191 2.41 -1.28 -9.04
CA SER A 191 1.24 -0.60 -8.46
C SER A 191 1.43 -0.20 -7.00
N TYR A 192 2.17 -0.96 -6.22
CA TYR A 192 2.44 -0.63 -4.81
C TYR A 192 3.25 0.67 -4.67
N VAL A 193 4.35 0.83 -5.43
CA VAL A 193 5.14 2.07 -5.38
C VAL A 193 4.39 3.23 -6.01
N TRP A 194 3.58 2.98 -7.03
CA TRP A 194 2.71 4.01 -7.60
C TRP A 194 1.68 4.50 -6.57
N ALA A 195 1.05 3.58 -5.87
CA ALA A 195 0.13 3.90 -4.79
C ALA A 195 0.83 4.66 -3.65
N GLU A 196 2.12 4.34 -3.36
CA GLU A 196 2.90 5.09 -2.37
C GLU A 196 3.20 6.54 -2.80
N VAL A 197 3.32 6.83 -4.08
CA VAL A 197 3.42 8.23 -4.56
C VAL A 197 2.12 8.98 -4.23
N LEU A 198 0.98 8.36 -4.53
CA LEU A 198 -0.33 8.94 -4.27
C LEU A 198 -0.58 9.13 -2.76
N ASP A 199 -0.25 8.11 -1.96
CA ASP A 199 -0.49 8.16 -0.52
C ASP A 199 0.41 9.20 0.18
N ALA A 200 1.70 9.26 -0.18
CA ALA A 200 2.63 10.21 0.42
C ALA A 200 2.20 11.66 0.19
N ASP A 201 1.79 11.98 -1.03
CA ASP A 201 1.32 13.32 -1.37
C ASP A 201 -0.09 13.61 -0.79
N ALA A 202 -0.97 12.59 -0.69
CA ALA A 202 -2.25 12.73 -0.01
C ALA A 202 -2.08 12.99 1.50
N VAL A 203 -1.16 12.29 2.16
CA VAL A 203 -0.84 12.52 3.57
C VAL A 203 -0.23 13.91 3.80
N GLU A 204 0.61 14.39 2.87
CA GLU A 204 1.11 15.77 2.90
C GLU A 204 -0.05 16.77 2.84
N TRP A 205 -1.06 16.53 1.98
CA TRP A 205 -2.26 17.37 1.94
C TRP A 205 -2.97 17.41 3.31
N PHE A 206 -3.12 16.27 3.98
CA PHE A 206 -3.70 16.27 5.34
C PHE A 206 -2.88 17.13 6.30
N ARG A 207 -1.55 17.04 6.27
CA ARG A 207 -0.66 17.84 7.12
C ARG A 207 -0.81 19.33 6.85
N GLU A 208 -0.85 19.74 5.58
CA GLU A 208 -1.05 21.12 5.12
C GLU A 208 -2.41 21.70 5.60
N HIS A 209 -3.42 20.84 5.80
CA HIS A 209 -4.78 21.24 6.16
C HIS A 209 -5.18 20.91 7.62
N GLY A 210 -4.21 20.77 8.51
CA GLY A 210 -4.47 20.57 9.93
C GLY A 210 -4.68 19.11 10.37
N GLY A 211 -4.24 18.15 9.57
CA GLY A 211 -4.18 16.73 9.95
C GLY A 211 -5.51 16.00 9.85
N MET A 212 -5.70 15.02 10.73
CA MET A 212 -6.88 14.14 10.77
C MET A 212 -8.12 14.86 11.35
N THR A 213 -8.67 15.83 10.63
CA THR A 213 -9.94 16.43 10.99
C THR A 213 -11.11 15.70 10.35
N ARG A 214 -12.31 15.85 10.91
CA ARG A 214 -13.52 15.29 10.31
C ARG A 214 -13.80 15.85 8.90
N GLU A 215 -13.46 17.11 8.67
CA GLU A 215 -13.65 17.80 7.39
C GLU A 215 -12.72 17.20 6.32
N ASN A 216 -11.43 17.05 6.66
CA ASN A 216 -10.44 16.45 5.77
C ASN A 216 -10.77 15.00 5.43
N GLY A 217 -11.14 14.21 6.45
CA GLY A 217 -11.58 12.82 6.25
C GLY A 217 -12.84 12.72 5.38
N ARG A 218 -13.78 13.65 5.51
CA ARG A 218 -14.98 13.70 4.65
C ARG A 218 -14.60 14.03 3.21
N ARG A 219 -13.72 15.00 2.97
CA ARG A 219 -13.24 15.33 1.63
C ARG A 219 -12.54 14.14 0.97
N PHE A 220 -11.66 13.44 1.70
CA PHE A 220 -11.01 12.22 1.22
C PHE A 220 -12.04 11.13 0.88
N ALA A 221 -13.03 10.92 1.74
CA ALA A 221 -14.10 9.97 1.49
C ALA A 221 -14.96 10.35 0.28
N ASP A 222 -15.39 11.60 0.16
CA ASP A 222 -16.30 12.04 -0.89
C ASP A 222 -15.61 12.13 -2.27
N GLU A 223 -14.33 12.50 -2.35
CA GLU A 223 -13.61 12.67 -3.61
C GLU A 223 -12.88 11.41 -4.08
N LEU A 224 -12.52 10.52 -3.16
CA LEU A 224 -11.71 9.33 -3.47
C LEU A 224 -12.43 8.04 -3.10
N LEU A 225 -12.63 7.74 -1.80
CA LEU A 225 -13.12 6.42 -1.36
C LEU A 225 -14.51 6.08 -1.90
N SER A 226 -15.38 7.09 -2.04
CA SER A 226 -16.75 6.84 -2.51
C SER A 226 -16.84 6.63 -4.01
N ARG A 227 -15.81 6.93 -4.77
CA ARG A 227 -15.89 6.98 -6.24
C ARG A 227 -15.71 5.62 -6.90
N GLY A 228 -14.92 4.72 -6.32
CA GLY A 228 -14.58 3.48 -7.01
C GLY A 228 -14.06 3.76 -8.42
N ASP A 229 -14.56 3.04 -9.41
CA ASP A 229 -14.26 3.23 -10.84
C ASP A 229 -15.33 4.04 -11.59
N THR A 230 -16.18 4.79 -10.85
CA THR A 230 -17.22 5.66 -11.47
C THR A 230 -16.64 6.97 -12.01
N ARG A 231 -15.43 7.31 -11.65
CA ARG A 231 -14.66 8.47 -12.12
C ARG A 231 -13.18 8.08 -12.19
N ASP A 232 -12.48 8.52 -13.23
CA ASP A 232 -11.03 8.32 -13.36
C ASP A 232 -10.30 8.69 -12.07
N LEU A 233 -9.31 7.87 -11.68
CA LEU A 233 -8.57 8.08 -10.44
C LEU A 233 -7.87 9.42 -10.42
N LEU A 234 -7.18 9.80 -11.50
CA LEU A 234 -6.42 11.05 -11.53
C LEU A 234 -7.34 12.27 -11.48
N GLU A 235 -8.55 12.17 -12.05
CA GLU A 235 -9.58 13.20 -11.88
C GLU A 235 -10.05 13.27 -10.42
N SER A 236 -10.28 12.13 -9.79
CA SER A 236 -10.65 12.02 -8.38
C SER A 236 -9.54 12.58 -7.47
N TYR A 237 -8.31 12.24 -7.78
CA TYR A 237 -7.15 12.73 -7.06
C TYR A 237 -6.99 14.26 -7.18
N ARG A 238 -7.12 14.81 -8.40
CA ARG A 238 -7.10 16.27 -8.61
C ARG A 238 -8.23 16.98 -7.86
N ALA A 239 -9.43 16.39 -7.80
CA ALA A 239 -10.55 16.95 -7.06
C ALA A 239 -10.26 16.98 -5.54
N PHE A 240 -9.56 15.98 -5.02
CA PHE A 240 -9.12 15.93 -3.63
C PHE A 240 -7.92 16.85 -3.39
N ARG A 241 -6.81 16.66 -4.12
CA ARG A 241 -5.51 17.31 -3.88
C ARG A 241 -5.45 18.76 -4.42
N GLY A 242 -6.18 19.06 -5.50
CA GLY A 242 -6.13 20.33 -6.24
C GLY A 242 -5.10 20.35 -7.38
N ARG A 243 -4.32 19.28 -7.55
CA ARG A 243 -3.28 19.10 -8.58
C ARG A 243 -2.99 17.61 -8.79
N ASP A 244 -2.13 17.28 -9.72
CA ASP A 244 -1.57 15.94 -9.85
C ASP A 244 -0.68 15.58 -8.65
N ALA A 245 -0.50 14.28 -8.41
CA ALA A 245 0.42 13.78 -7.41
C ALA A 245 1.88 14.14 -7.75
N GLU A 246 2.66 14.43 -6.75
CA GLU A 246 4.10 14.70 -6.86
C GLU A 246 4.90 13.58 -6.20
N LEU A 247 6.07 13.29 -6.77
CA LEU A 247 6.98 12.24 -6.25
C LEU A 247 7.72 12.68 -4.97
N GLU A 248 7.95 13.98 -4.83
CA GLU A 248 8.75 14.58 -3.76
C GLU A 248 8.35 14.16 -2.34
N PRO A 249 7.05 14.11 -1.98
CA PRO A 249 6.63 13.63 -0.67
C PRO A 249 7.09 12.20 -0.36
N LEU A 250 7.06 11.29 -1.35
CA LEU A 250 7.57 9.93 -1.19
C LEU A 250 9.08 9.91 -1.00
N LEU A 251 9.83 10.66 -1.82
CA LEU A 251 11.28 10.73 -1.69
C LEU A 251 11.71 11.28 -0.31
N ARG A 252 11.02 12.32 0.18
CA ARG A 252 11.25 12.81 1.55
C ARG A 252 10.95 11.75 2.61
N ARG A 253 9.82 11.06 2.50
CA ARG A 253 9.42 9.99 3.43
C ARG A 253 10.46 8.87 3.48
N ARG A 254 11.08 8.55 2.36
CA ARG A 254 12.12 7.53 2.23
C ARG A 254 13.54 8.02 2.52
N GLY A 255 13.71 9.32 2.84
CA GLY A 255 15.04 9.91 3.03
C GLY A 255 15.91 9.89 1.78
N LEU A 256 15.30 9.84 0.60
CA LEU A 256 15.95 9.83 -0.73
C LEU A 256 15.88 11.18 -1.44
N ALA A 257 15.13 12.14 -0.91
CA ALA A 257 15.21 13.52 -1.39
C ALA A 257 16.55 14.12 -0.95
N ASP A 258 17.24 14.81 -1.85
CA ASP A 258 18.36 15.65 -1.45
C ASP A 258 17.88 16.58 -0.34
N ALA A 259 18.60 16.59 0.79
CA ALA A 259 18.38 17.60 1.80
C ALA A 259 18.45 18.93 1.08
N ALA A 260 17.33 19.65 0.99
CA ALA A 260 17.24 20.90 0.25
C ALA A 260 18.42 21.79 0.69
N ALA A 261 19.30 22.06 -0.28
CA ALA A 261 20.48 22.87 -0.08
C ALA A 261 20.08 24.33 0.26
#